data_738b142ea5d5fd38175af0f8b1b16de7
#
_entry.id   738b142ea5d5fd38175af0f8b1b16de7
#
_cell.length_a   1.000
_cell.length_b   1.000
_cell.length_c   1.000
_cell.angle_alpha   90.00
_cell.angle_beta   90.00
_cell.angle_gamma   90.00
#
_symmetry.space_group_name_H-M   'P 1'
#
loop_
_entity.id
_entity.type
_entity.pdbx_description
1 polymer ?
#
loop_
_entity_poly.entity_id
_entity_poly.type
_entity_poly.pdbx_seq_one_letter_code
_entity_poly.pdbx_strand_id
1 'polypeptide(L)'
;MRWLIILLLFAAIHTAADPRSHYMIHCMGCHLADGSGQPPDVPEFNAQLALFTRSDAGRAYLVQVPGAAQALINDEELAAVINWMLLAFSSESLPGDFRPFTGAEVSSYRQQVLADPASLRAALTME
;
A
#
# COMPACT_ATOMS: atom_id res chain seq x y z
N MET A 1 -5.51 -27.84 51.74
CA MET A 1 -6.04 -26.62 51.11
C MET A 1 -5.15 -26.33 49.90
N ARG A 2 -5.56 -26.78 48.70
CA ARG A 2 -4.76 -26.69 47.47
C ARG A 2 -5.24 -25.45 46.69
N TRP A 3 -4.39 -24.43 46.62
CA TRP A 3 -4.65 -23.21 45.85
C TRP A 3 -4.40 -23.50 44.37
N LEU A 4 -5.46 -23.61 43.58
CA LEU A 4 -5.40 -23.65 42.13
C LEU A 4 -5.19 -22.23 41.62
N ILE A 5 -3.96 -21.91 41.22
CA ILE A 5 -3.65 -20.68 40.51
C ILE A 5 -4.06 -20.90 39.05
N ILE A 6 -5.20 -20.34 38.67
CA ILE A 6 -5.64 -20.28 37.28
C ILE A 6 -4.84 -19.15 36.62
N LEU A 7 -3.80 -19.50 35.88
CA LEU A 7 -3.09 -18.56 34.98
C LEU A 7 -3.98 -18.31 33.75
N LEU A 8 -4.72 -17.21 33.79
CA LEU A 8 -5.39 -16.67 32.59
C LEU A 8 -4.33 -16.17 31.63
N LEU A 9 -3.98 -16.99 30.63
CA LEU A 9 -3.22 -16.57 29.45
C LEU A 9 -4.11 -15.64 28.61
N PHE A 10 -3.96 -14.34 28.82
CA PHE A 10 -4.45 -13.33 27.87
C PHE A 10 -3.61 -13.46 26.59
N ALA A 11 -4.10 -14.24 25.62
CA ALA A 11 -3.61 -14.16 24.26
C ALA A 11 -3.96 -12.76 23.75
N ALA A 12 -2.96 -11.87 23.67
CA ALA A 12 -3.12 -10.59 23.03
C ALA A 12 -3.40 -10.83 21.54
N ILE A 13 -4.68 -10.75 21.17
CA ILE A 13 -5.08 -10.75 19.76
C ILE A 13 -4.60 -9.40 19.21
N HIS A 14 -3.47 -9.40 18.52
CA HIS A 14 -3.04 -8.24 17.74
C HIS A 14 -3.99 -8.13 16.55
N THR A 15 -5.04 -7.33 16.69
CA THR A 15 -5.86 -6.94 15.55
C THR A 15 -5.03 -5.97 14.73
N ALA A 16 -4.48 -6.44 13.61
CA ALA A 16 -3.93 -5.54 12.60
C ALA A 16 -5.05 -4.57 12.19
N ALA A 17 -4.73 -3.27 12.11
CA ALA A 17 -5.70 -2.30 11.66
C ALA A 17 -6.13 -2.63 10.22
N ASP A 18 -7.42 -2.41 9.93
CA ASP A 18 -7.97 -2.62 8.60
C ASP A 18 -7.25 -1.76 7.56
N PRO A 19 -6.79 -2.32 6.42
CA PRO A 19 -6.08 -1.58 5.38
C PRO A 19 -6.83 -0.35 4.86
N ARG A 20 -8.17 -0.41 4.80
CA ARG A 20 -9.00 0.74 4.44
C ARG A 20 -8.86 1.87 5.46
N SER A 21 -8.79 1.55 6.73
CA SER A 21 -8.58 2.56 7.78
C SER A 21 -7.23 3.24 7.64
N HIS A 22 -6.17 2.48 7.35
CA HIS A 22 -4.85 3.05 7.03
C HIS A 22 -4.89 3.93 5.79
N TYR A 23 -5.58 3.52 4.73
CA TYR A 23 -5.79 4.37 3.55
C TYR A 23 -6.46 5.69 3.91
N MET A 24 -7.52 5.67 4.71
CA MET A 24 -8.24 6.87 5.12
C MET A 24 -7.35 7.83 5.93
N ILE A 25 -6.49 7.30 6.78
CA ILE A 25 -5.63 8.12 7.66
C ILE A 25 -4.41 8.66 6.91
N HIS A 26 -3.78 7.87 6.05
CA HIS A 26 -2.46 8.17 5.49
C HIS A 26 -2.48 8.58 4.02
N CYS A 27 -3.55 8.30 3.27
CA CYS A 27 -3.61 8.52 1.83
C CYS A 27 -4.70 9.52 1.40
N MET A 28 -5.84 9.57 2.12
CA MET A 28 -6.98 10.42 1.76
C MET A 28 -6.75 11.92 1.93
N GLY A 29 -5.63 12.35 2.50
CA GLY A 29 -5.24 13.76 2.50
C GLY A 29 -4.95 14.32 1.10
N CYS A 30 -4.51 13.45 0.18
CA CYS A 30 -4.20 13.78 -1.20
C CYS A 30 -5.08 13.03 -2.19
N HIS A 31 -5.39 11.75 -1.91
CA HIS A 31 -6.27 10.91 -2.72
C HIS A 31 -7.66 10.85 -2.09
N LEU A 32 -8.71 10.81 -2.91
CA LEU A 32 -10.09 10.79 -2.41
C LEU A 32 -10.55 9.36 -2.07
N ALA A 33 -11.69 9.24 -1.40
CA ALA A 33 -12.24 7.96 -0.94
C ALA A 33 -12.57 6.98 -2.07
N ASP A 34 -12.81 7.49 -3.27
CA ASP A 34 -13.12 6.74 -4.49
C ASP A 34 -11.89 6.43 -5.36
N GLY A 35 -10.68 6.73 -4.89
CA GLY A 35 -9.43 6.54 -5.63
C GLY A 35 -9.13 7.63 -6.65
N SER A 36 -9.96 8.66 -6.76
CA SER A 36 -9.64 9.85 -7.55
C SER A 36 -8.53 10.67 -6.88
N GLY A 37 -7.92 11.55 -7.67
CA GLY A 37 -6.86 12.43 -7.19
C GLY A 37 -7.15 13.88 -7.56
N GLN A 38 -6.09 14.68 -7.66
CA GLN A 38 -6.12 16.06 -8.13
C GLN A 38 -5.03 16.23 -9.20
N PRO A 39 -5.29 15.81 -10.44
CA PRO A 39 -4.32 15.96 -11.51
C PRO A 39 -3.93 17.43 -11.75
N PRO A 40 -2.67 17.72 -12.15
CA PRO A 40 -1.62 16.75 -12.48
C PRO A 40 -0.81 16.24 -11.28
N ASP A 41 -0.93 16.89 -10.11
CA ASP A 41 -0.02 16.67 -8.98
C ASP A 41 -0.32 15.35 -8.25
N VAL A 42 -1.60 15.05 -8.03
CA VAL A 42 -2.04 13.81 -7.39
C VAL A 42 -2.78 12.94 -8.41
N PRO A 43 -2.18 11.81 -8.85
CA PRO A 43 -2.80 10.95 -9.84
C PRO A 43 -4.01 10.21 -9.27
N GLU A 44 -4.96 9.90 -10.12
CA GLU A 44 -6.03 8.95 -9.81
C GLU A 44 -5.52 7.51 -9.82
N PHE A 45 -6.18 6.64 -9.07
CA PHE A 45 -5.84 5.22 -8.98
C PHE A 45 -6.65 4.35 -9.94
N ASN A 46 -7.81 4.83 -10.38
CA ASN A 46 -8.76 4.06 -11.16
C ASN A 46 -8.13 3.50 -12.44
N ALA A 47 -8.19 2.18 -12.61
CA ALA A 47 -7.64 1.40 -13.72
C ALA A 47 -6.11 1.52 -13.95
N GLN A 48 -5.46 2.58 -13.48
CA GLN A 48 -4.04 2.83 -13.74
C GLN A 48 -3.11 2.17 -12.72
N LEU A 49 -3.55 2.02 -11.47
CA LEU A 49 -2.71 1.51 -10.39
C LEU A 49 -2.17 0.10 -10.71
N ALA A 50 -2.99 -0.74 -11.32
CA ALA A 50 -2.62 -2.11 -11.70
C ALA A 50 -1.50 -2.17 -12.76
N LEU A 51 -1.32 -1.13 -13.58
CA LEU A 51 -0.27 -1.10 -14.59
C LEU A 51 1.12 -1.22 -13.95
N PHE A 52 1.31 -0.57 -12.81
CA PHE A 52 2.58 -0.60 -12.08
C PHE A 52 2.93 -1.96 -11.46
N THR A 53 1.98 -2.90 -11.39
CA THR A 53 2.27 -4.25 -10.86
C THR A 53 2.94 -5.17 -11.86
N ARG A 54 3.08 -4.75 -13.14
CA ARG A 54 3.58 -5.57 -14.24
C ARG A 54 5.10 -5.66 -14.31
N SER A 55 5.82 -4.77 -13.62
CA SER A 55 7.27 -4.75 -13.57
C SER A 55 7.79 -4.46 -12.17
N ASP A 56 9.01 -4.89 -11.87
CA ASP A 56 9.65 -4.59 -10.59
C ASP A 56 9.83 -3.08 -10.38
N ALA A 57 10.12 -2.34 -11.45
CA ALA A 57 10.23 -0.87 -11.40
C ALA A 57 8.89 -0.21 -11.05
N GLY A 58 7.78 -0.69 -11.62
CA GLY A 58 6.45 -0.21 -11.28
C GLY A 58 6.05 -0.56 -9.85
N ARG A 59 6.37 -1.77 -9.39
CA ARG A 59 6.13 -2.18 -8.00
C ARG A 59 6.92 -1.31 -7.02
N ALA A 60 8.20 -1.08 -7.32
CA ALA A 60 9.04 -0.18 -6.53
C ALA A 60 8.46 1.25 -6.50
N TYR A 61 8.00 1.77 -7.64
CA TYR A 61 7.35 3.08 -7.74
C TYR A 61 6.20 3.23 -6.75
N LEU A 62 5.28 2.25 -6.66
CA LEU A 62 4.12 2.31 -5.75
C LEU A 62 4.52 2.44 -4.27
N VAL A 63 5.67 1.89 -3.89
CA VAL A 63 6.19 1.97 -2.51
C VAL A 63 7.00 3.25 -2.27
N GLN A 64 7.72 3.73 -3.29
CA GLN A 64 8.70 4.81 -3.18
C GLN A 64 8.12 6.22 -3.34
N VAL A 65 6.87 6.35 -3.81
CA VAL A 65 6.21 7.67 -3.84
C VAL A 65 6.17 8.25 -2.42
N PRO A 66 6.41 9.57 -2.24
CA PRO A 66 6.57 10.17 -0.92
C PRO A 66 5.45 9.85 0.07
N GLY A 67 4.20 9.86 -0.38
CA GLY A 67 3.03 9.55 0.46
C GLY A 67 3.05 8.12 1.02
N ALA A 68 3.51 7.14 0.24
CA ALA A 68 3.63 5.76 0.68
C ALA A 68 4.90 5.54 1.51
N ALA A 69 6.06 5.94 0.99
CA ALA A 69 7.34 5.70 1.65
C ALA A 69 7.43 6.34 3.04
N GLN A 70 6.81 7.49 3.24
CA GLN A 70 6.86 8.28 4.48
C GLN A 70 5.64 8.07 5.39
N ALA A 71 4.69 7.21 5.02
CA ALA A 71 3.54 6.90 5.87
C ALA A 71 3.98 6.30 7.21
N LEU A 72 3.35 6.73 8.31
CA LEU A 72 3.70 6.30 9.67
C LEU A 72 3.04 4.95 10.03
N ILE A 73 3.24 3.96 9.17
CA ILE A 73 2.80 2.58 9.33
C ILE A 73 3.97 1.65 9.03
N ASN A 74 3.94 0.41 9.53
CA ASN A 74 5.00 -0.55 9.25
C ASN A 74 4.91 -1.13 7.83
N ASP A 75 5.89 -1.93 7.42
CA ASP A 75 6.00 -2.42 6.05
C ASP A 75 4.91 -3.45 5.71
N GLU A 76 4.46 -4.25 6.66
CA GLU A 76 3.34 -5.18 6.50
C GLU A 76 2.01 -4.43 6.33
N GLU A 77 1.80 -3.39 7.10
CA GLU A 77 0.62 -2.53 6.99
C GLU A 77 0.61 -1.77 5.67
N LEU A 78 1.75 -1.25 5.22
CA LEU A 78 1.84 -0.59 3.91
C LEU A 78 1.59 -1.58 2.76
N ALA A 79 2.14 -2.79 2.83
CA ALA A 79 1.84 -3.85 1.86
C ALA A 79 0.33 -4.16 1.81
N ALA A 80 -0.31 -4.27 2.98
CA ALA A 80 -1.75 -4.51 3.06
C ALA A 80 -2.57 -3.36 2.46
N VAL A 81 -2.17 -2.10 2.69
CA VAL A 81 -2.83 -0.92 2.10
C VAL A 81 -2.68 -0.93 0.58
N ILE A 82 -1.48 -1.15 0.03
CA ILE A 82 -1.26 -1.20 -1.42
C ILE A 82 -2.10 -2.32 -2.05
N ASN A 83 -2.11 -3.51 -1.46
CA ASN A 83 -2.92 -4.62 -1.94
C ASN A 83 -4.42 -4.29 -1.92
N TRP A 84 -4.90 -3.67 -0.85
CA TRP A 84 -6.28 -3.23 -0.75
C TRP A 84 -6.63 -2.19 -1.82
N MET A 85 -5.77 -1.20 -2.06
CA MET A 85 -5.97 -0.18 -3.09
C MET A 85 -6.06 -0.79 -4.49
N LEU A 86 -5.19 -1.74 -4.81
CA LEU A 86 -5.19 -2.45 -6.09
C LEU A 86 -6.52 -3.18 -6.32
N LEU A 87 -7.04 -3.85 -5.30
CA LEU A 87 -8.32 -4.54 -5.36
C LEU A 87 -9.52 -3.60 -5.38
N ALA A 88 -9.45 -2.49 -4.63
CA ALA A 88 -10.56 -1.54 -4.51
C ALA A 88 -10.71 -0.66 -5.76
N PHE A 89 -9.60 -0.26 -6.39
CA PHE A 89 -9.61 0.75 -7.45
C PHE A 89 -9.19 0.25 -8.83
N SER A 90 -8.57 -0.92 -8.94
CA SER A 90 -8.00 -1.41 -10.20
C SER A 90 -8.14 -2.93 -10.40
N SER A 91 -9.08 -3.57 -9.73
CA SER A 91 -9.24 -5.04 -9.75
C SER A 91 -9.43 -5.61 -11.16
N GLU A 92 -10.17 -4.90 -12.02
CA GLU A 92 -10.45 -5.34 -13.39
C GLU A 92 -9.21 -5.29 -14.31
N SER A 93 -8.20 -4.50 -13.94
CA SER A 93 -6.97 -4.30 -14.71
C SER A 93 -5.79 -5.10 -14.16
N LEU A 94 -5.96 -5.81 -13.05
CA LEU A 94 -4.91 -6.64 -12.47
C LEU A 94 -4.55 -7.80 -13.42
N PRO A 95 -3.24 -8.07 -13.62
CA PRO A 95 -2.83 -9.23 -14.40
C PRO A 95 -3.25 -10.53 -13.72
N GLY A 96 -3.51 -11.58 -14.51
CA GLY A 96 -3.98 -12.87 -13.97
C GLY A 96 -2.94 -13.57 -13.07
N ASP A 97 -1.69 -13.20 -13.18
CA ASP A 97 -0.57 -13.67 -12.36
C ASP A 97 -0.14 -12.67 -11.29
N PHE A 98 -1.01 -11.72 -10.95
CA PHE A 98 -0.73 -10.72 -9.93
C PHE A 98 -0.27 -11.36 -8.62
N ARG A 99 0.87 -10.91 -8.12
CA ARG A 99 1.42 -11.29 -6.81
C ARG A 99 1.18 -10.16 -5.81
N PRO A 100 0.47 -10.41 -4.70
CA PRO A 100 0.32 -9.41 -3.65
C PRO A 100 1.68 -8.92 -3.13
N PHE A 101 1.73 -7.65 -2.72
CA PHE A 101 2.88 -7.10 -2.02
C PHE A 101 3.05 -7.77 -0.66
N THR A 102 4.29 -7.96 -0.25
CA THR A 102 4.66 -8.44 1.08
C THR A 102 5.40 -7.36 1.85
N GLY A 103 5.41 -7.44 3.19
CA GLY A 103 6.20 -6.53 4.01
C GLY A 103 7.68 -6.55 3.68
N ALA A 104 8.24 -7.73 3.37
CA ALA A 104 9.63 -7.86 2.96
C ALA A 104 9.94 -7.12 1.65
N GLU A 105 9.04 -7.20 0.67
CA GLU A 105 9.18 -6.45 -0.59
C GLU A 105 9.08 -4.94 -0.34
N VAL A 106 8.08 -4.50 0.42
CA VAL A 106 7.93 -3.09 0.81
C VAL A 106 9.18 -2.59 1.52
N SER A 107 9.71 -3.34 2.47
CA SER A 107 10.94 -3.00 3.19
C SER A 107 12.13 -2.78 2.25
N SER A 108 12.25 -3.60 1.21
CA SER A 108 13.34 -3.48 0.24
C SER A 108 13.26 -2.21 -0.61
N TYR A 109 12.06 -1.75 -0.96
CA TYR A 109 11.85 -0.55 -1.79
C TYR A 109 11.77 0.75 -0.99
N ARG A 110 11.23 0.70 0.22
CA ARG A 110 10.89 1.87 1.04
C ARG A 110 12.11 2.70 1.48
N GLN A 111 13.32 2.13 1.36
CA GLN A 111 14.58 2.79 1.69
C GLN A 111 14.85 4.02 0.78
N GLN A 112 14.20 4.09 -0.37
CA GLN A 112 14.33 5.19 -1.32
C GLN A 112 13.00 5.93 -1.43
N VAL A 113 13.05 7.26 -1.25
CA VAL A 113 11.93 8.15 -1.52
C VAL A 113 12.17 8.86 -2.84
N LEU A 114 11.22 8.80 -3.75
CA LEU A 114 11.33 9.45 -5.05
C LEU A 114 11.32 10.97 -4.91
N ALA A 115 12.32 11.63 -5.49
CA ALA A 115 12.37 13.07 -5.56
C ALA A 115 11.43 13.65 -6.65
N ASP A 116 11.25 12.90 -7.75
CA ASP A 116 10.37 13.26 -8.86
C ASP A 116 9.51 12.06 -9.29
N PRO A 117 8.43 11.78 -8.55
CA PRO A 117 7.52 10.67 -8.89
C PRO A 117 6.75 10.90 -10.19
N ALA A 118 6.54 12.15 -10.61
CA ALA A 118 5.77 12.45 -11.82
C ALA A 118 6.53 12.02 -13.10
N SER A 119 7.82 12.34 -13.19
CA SER A 119 8.65 11.94 -14.33
C SER A 119 8.79 10.43 -14.43
N LEU A 120 8.99 9.74 -13.29
CA LEU A 120 9.09 8.29 -13.29
C LEU A 120 7.76 7.63 -13.67
N ARG A 121 6.64 8.15 -13.18
CA ARG A 121 5.31 7.69 -13.56
C ARG A 121 5.09 7.78 -15.07
N ALA A 122 5.42 8.93 -15.67
CA ALA A 122 5.28 9.13 -17.10
C ALA A 122 6.11 8.11 -17.89
N ALA A 123 7.35 7.83 -17.50
CA ALA A 123 8.20 6.82 -18.13
C ALA A 123 7.59 5.41 -18.05
N LEU A 124 7.10 5.00 -16.86
CA LEU A 124 6.52 3.68 -16.64
C LEU A 124 5.17 3.45 -17.34
N THR A 125 4.44 4.50 -17.69
CA THR A 125 3.13 4.38 -18.37
C THR A 125 3.24 4.44 -19.89
N MET A 126 4.43 4.71 -20.44
CA MET A 126 4.68 4.71 -21.88
C MET A 126 5.22 3.37 -22.42
N GLU A 127 5.54 2.42 -21.54
CA GLU A 127 5.94 1.04 -21.87
C GLU A 127 4.73 0.12 -22.01
#